data_e96d71514c5436eade28fe6c84fe7a41
#
_entry.id   e96d71514c5436eade28fe6c84fe7a41
#
_cell.length_a   1.000
_cell.length_b   1.000
_cell.length_c   1.000
_cell.angle_alpha   90.00
_cell.angle_beta   90.00
_cell.angle_gamma   90.00
#
_symmetry.space_group_name_H-M   'P 1'
#
loop_
_entity.id
_entity.type
_entity.pdbx_description
1 polymer ?
#
loop_
_entity_poly.entity_id
_entity_poly.type
_entity_poly.pdbx_seq_one_letter_code
_entity_poly.pdbx_strand_id
1 'polypeptide(L)'
;AKNDIPSVLNTFTAETGLPIDYGRELGVDRLMVAAAGARVRECLESAPSQVPLAETLLVVVGRGSSDPDANSNVAKVTRMLVEGFGFGWGETVYSGVTFPLVEPGLRQLVKLGFQRIVVVPYFLFSGVLVSRIRQHTDRVAADHPEVDFLSAGYLGQHPLVVDTFKERVEDVLRGDTAMNCSLCKYRAQVLGFEQDVGRAQESHHHHVEGLAESCTLCERECTGACQP
;
A
#
# COMPACT_ATOMS: atom_id res chain seq x y z
N ALA A 1 -12.41 2.20 -2.04
CA ALA A 1 -12.63 0.83 -2.51
C ALA A 1 -13.78 0.15 -1.77
N LYS A 2 -13.82 0.21 -0.43
CA LYS A 2 -14.84 -0.49 0.37
C LYS A 2 -16.27 0.08 0.22
N ASN A 3 -16.43 1.27 -0.30
CA ASN A 3 -17.72 1.95 -0.46
C ASN A 3 -17.96 2.39 -1.92
N ASP A 4 -17.03 3.11 -2.53
CA ASP A 4 -17.22 3.71 -3.86
C ASP A 4 -17.42 2.65 -4.93
N ILE A 5 -16.58 1.61 -4.98
CA ILE A 5 -16.68 0.56 -6.00
C ILE A 5 -17.99 -0.22 -5.84
N PRO A 6 -18.36 -0.76 -4.66
CA PRO A 6 -19.66 -1.41 -4.48
C PRO A 6 -20.85 -0.50 -4.83
N SER A 7 -20.80 0.79 -4.49
CA SER A 7 -21.87 1.74 -4.81
C SER A 7 -22.06 1.88 -6.33
N VAL A 8 -20.98 2.08 -7.08
CA VAL A 8 -21.03 2.18 -8.54
C VAL A 8 -21.54 0.89 -9.18
N LEU A 9 -21.06 -0.26 -8.72
CA LEU A 9 -21.49 -1.57 -9.22
C LEU A 9 -22.97 -1.83 -8.94
N ASN A 10 -23.45 -1.48 -7.74
CA ASN A 10 -24.87 -1.62 -7.38
C ASN A 10 -25.75 -0.73 -8.25
N THR A 11 -25.35 0.52 -8.52
CA THR A 11 -26.07 1.43 -9.43
C THR A 11 -26.12 0.85 -10.83
N PHE A 12 -24.97 0.39 -11.36
CA PHE A 12 -24.92 -0.23 -12.68
C PHE A 12 -25.82 -1.48 -12.79
N THR A 13 -25.80 -2.34 -11.77
CA THR A 13 -26.68 -3.52 -11.71
C THR A 13 -28.14 -3.11 -11.71
N ALA A 14 -28.52 -2.07 -10.96
CA ALA A 14 -29.91 -1.57 -10.92
C ALA A 14 -30.36 -0.99 -12.27
N GLU A 15 -29.46 -0.31 -12.99
CA GLU A 15 -29.77 0.30 -14.29
C GLU A 15 -29.82 -0.72 -15.44
N THR A 16 -28.94 -1.73 -15.41
CA THR A 16 -28.75 -2.65 -16.54
C THR A 16 -29.43 -4.03 -16.35
N GLY A 17 -29.73 -4.39 -15.10
CA GLY A 17 -30.20 -5.73 -14.74
C GLY A 17 -29.10 -6.81 -14.78
N LEU A 18 -27.85 -6.44 -15.10
CA LEU A 18 -26.74 -7.39 -15.13
C LEU A 18 -26.23 -7.65 -13.70
N PRO A 19 -26.20 -8.91 -13.25
CA PRO A 19 -25.65 -9.25 -11.96
C PRO A 19 -24.11 -9.05 -11.96
N ILE A 20 -23.59 -8.39 -10.93
CA ILE A 20 -22.17 -8.22 -10.70
C ILE A 20 -21.82 -8.74 -9.32
N ASP A 21 -20.98 -9.76 -9.29
CA ASP A 21 -20.42 -10.25 -8.04
C ASP A 21 -19.14 -9.49 -7.70
N TYR A 22 -19.06 -8.98 -6.48
CA TYR A 22 -17.93 -8.22 -5.99
C TYR A 22 -17.16 -9.03 -4.92
N GLY A 23 -15.98 -9.52 -5.29
CA GLY A 23 -15.12 -10.29 -4.41
C GLY A 23 -14.43 -9.44 -3.34
N ARG A 24 -13.97 -10.11 -2.29
CA ARG A 24 -13.15 -9.47 -1.25
C ARG A 24 -11.82 -8.98 -1.83
N GLU A 25 -11.22 -8.01 -1.16
CA GLU A 25 -9.90 -7.47 -1.50
C GLU A 25 -8.81 -8.57 -1.42
N LEU A 26 -7.65 -8.34 -2.09
CA LEU A 26 -6.48 -9.19 -1.93
C LEU A 26 -5.96 -9.18 -0.49
N GLY A 27 -6.03 -8.02 0.17
CA GLY A 27 -5.86 -7.82 1.60
C GLY A 27 -4.53 -8.30 2.16
N VAL A 28 -4.55 -8.67 3.44
CA VAL A 28 -3.44 -9.37 4.10
C VAL A 28 -3.68 -10.87 3.92
N ASP A 29 -3.06 -11.42 2.91
CA ASP A 29 -3.18 -12.81 2.52
C ASP A 29 -1.81 -13.49 2.57
N ARG A 30 -1.78 -14.80 2.88
CA ARG A 30 -0.54 -15.58 2.94
C ARG A 30 0.26 -15.53 1.64
N LEU A 31 -0.41 -15.59 0.49
CA LEU A 31 0.24 -15.53 -0.83
C LEU A 31 0.75 -14.13 -1.15
N MET A 32 0.02 -13.09 -0.74
CA MET A 32 0.45 -11.71 -0.91
C MET A 32 1.69 -11.39 -0.07
N VAL A 33 1.74 -11.88 1.18
CA VAL A 33 2.93 -11.76 2.05
C VAL A 33 4.10 -12.54 1.46
N ALA A 34 3.85 -13.77 0.96
CA ALA A 34 4.88 -14.58 0.32
C ALA A 34 5.41 -13.95 -0.98
N ALA A 35 4.55 -13.32 -1.80
CA ALA A 35 4.96 -12.56 -2.98
C ALA A 35 5.87 -11.37 -2.62
N ALA A 36 5.50 -10.60 -1.60
CA ALA A 36 6.34 -9.52 -1.09
C ALA A 36 7.69 -10.07 -0.56
N GLY A 37 7.65 -11.17 0.17
CA GLY A 37 8.85 -11.87 0.62
C GLY A 37 9.75 -12.35 -0.52
N ALA A 38 9.18 -12.81 -1.64
CA ALA A 38 9.94 -13.16 -2.83
C ALA A 38 10.67 -11.93 -3.41
N ARG A 39 10.00 -10.78 -3.52
CA ARG A 39 10.62 -9.53 -3.97
C ARG A 39 11.75 -9.06 -3.06
N VAL A 40 11.60 -9.26 -1.76
CA VAL A 40 12.67 -9.00 -0.78
C VAL A 40 13.85 -9.92 -1.02
N ARG A 41 13.65 -11.23 -1.17
CA ARG A 41 14.72 -12.19 -1.45
C ARG A 41 15.46 -11.86 -2.73
N GLU A 42 14.76 -11.66 -3.85
CA GLU A 42 15.34 -11.27 -5.14
C GLU A 42 16.23 -10.03 -4.99
N CYS A 43 15.78 -9.03 -4.21
CA CYS A 43 16.53 -7.82 -3.95
C CYS A 43 17.80 -8.08 -3.13
N LEU A 44 17.72 -8.88 -2.07
CA LEU A 44 18.85 -9.23 -1.22
C LEU A 44 19.89 -10.10 -1.95
N GLU A 45 19.43 -11.05 -2.77
CA GLU A 45 20.29 -11.93 -3.59
C GLU A 45 21.08 -11.15 -4.66
N SER A 46 20.48 -10.05 -5.17
CA SER A 46 21.15 -9.17 -6.15
C SER A 46 22.02 -8.09 -5.51
N ALA A 47 22.07 -8.02 -4.19
CA ALA A 47 22.82 -6.97 -3.50
C ALA A 47 24.34 -7.12 -3.71
N PRO A 48 25.06 -6.00 -3.95
CA PRO A 48 26.50 -6.03 -4.20
C PRO A 48 27.34 -6.37 -2.96
N SER A 49 26.77 -6.23 -1.77
CA SER A 49 27.41 -6.44 -0.48
C SER A 49 26.63 -7.40 0.38
N GLN A 50 27.28 -8.02 1.35
CA GLN A 50 26.65 -8.85 2.37
C GLN A 50 26.51 -8.05 3.66
N VAL A 51 25.26 -7.72 4.04
CA VAL A 51 24.92 -7.08 5.32
C VAL A 51 24.00 -8.01 6.09
N PRO A 52 24.26 -8.29 7.38
CA PRO A 52 23.38 -9.13 8.18
C PRO A 52 21.96 -8.56 8.24
N LEU A 53 20.94 -9.43 8.24
CA LEU A 53 19.54 -9.00 8.34
C LEU A 53 19.26 -8.23 9.64
N ALA A 54 19.93 -8.59 10.74
CA ALA A 54 19.85 -7.85 12.00
C ALA A 54 20.37 -6.41 11.90
N GLU A 55 21.21 -6.10 10.92
CA GLU A 55 21.74 -4.76 10.64
C GLU A 55 21.07 -4.11 9.42
N THR A 56 19.97 -4.72 8.95
CA THR A 56 19.16 -4.27 7.82
C THR A 56 17.78 -3.82 8.31
N LEU A 57 17.36 -2.66 7.84
CA LEU A 57 16.01 -2.11 8.07
C LEU A 57 15.15 -2.35 6.83
N LEU A 58 13.96 -2.91 7.03
CA LEU A 58 12.95 -3.10 5.98
C LEU A 58 11.98 -1.92 5.96
N VAL A 59 11.77 -1.30 4.81
CA VAL A 59 10.75 -0.26 4.60
C VAL A 59 9.74 -0.72 3.58
N VAL A 60 8.51 -0.98 4.02
CA VAL A 60 7.41 -1.32 3.10
C VAL A 60 6.64 -0.05 2.76
N VAL A 61 6.50 0.22 1.47
CA VAL A 61 5.83 1.42 0.98
C VAL A 61 4.41 1.08 0.52
N GLY A 62 3.41 1.55 1.27
CA GLY A 62 2.01 1.50 0.87
C GLY A 62 1.60 2.70 -0.01
N ARG A 63 0.44 2.59 -0.67
CA ARG A 63 -0.14 3.72 -1.39
C ARG A 63 -0.53 4.86 -0.43
N GLY A 64 -1.04 4.50 0.73
CA GLY A 64 -1.73 5.38 1.65
C GLY A 64 -3.22 5.48 1.37
N SER A 65 -3.98 5.71 2.41
CA SER A 65 -5.44 5.82 2.40
C SER A 65 -5.92 6.74 3.51
N SER A 66 -7.08 7.36 3.32
CA SER A 66 -7.82 8.03 4.41
C SER A 66 -8.49 7.04 5.37
N ASP A 67 -8.49 5.74 5.04
CA ASP A 67 -8.97 4.67 5.90
C ASP A 67 -7.81 4.08 6.72
N PRO A 68 -7.79 4.26 8.05
CA PRO A 68 -6.71 3.76 8.90
C PRO A 68 -6.62 2.23 8.91
N ASP A 69 -7.72 1.51 8.68
CA ASP A 69 -7.71 0.05 8.55
C ASP A 69 -6.90 -0.39 7.32
N ALA A 70 -7.07 0.30 6.18
CA ALA A 70 -6.28 0.04 4.98
C ALA A 70 -4.76 0.32 5.20
N ASN A 71 -4.43 1.37 5.95
CA ASN A 71 -3.04 1.69 6.29
C ASN A 71 -2.44 0.65 7.25
N SER A 72 -3.22 0.21 8.25
CA SER A 72 -2.80 -0.80 9.21
C SER A 72 -2.54 -2.17 8.56
N ASN A 73 -3.22 -2.49 7.46
CA ASN A 73 -2.95 -3.72 6.69
C ASN A 73 -1.54 -3.72 6.09
N VAL A 74 -1.04 -2.59 5.61
CA VAL A 74 0.35 -2.50 5.13
C VAL A 74 1.33 -2.64 6.29
N ALA A 75 1.07 -2.02 7.43
CA ALA A 75 1.90 -2.16 8.63
C ALA A 75 1.92 -3.62 9.13
N LYS A 76 0.79 -4.33 9.04
CA LYS A 76 0.72 -5.77 9.35
C LYS A 76 1.59 -6.60 8.41
N VAL A 77 1.57 -6.34 7.11
CA VAL A 77 2.46 -6.99 6.14
C VAL A 77 3.93 -6.70 6.47
N THR A 78 4.26 -5.45 6.77
CA THR A 78 5.61 -5.06 7.20
C THR A 78 6.07 -5.90 8.40
N ARG A 79 5.25 -6.00 9.45
CA ARG A 79 5.56 -6.77 10.65
C ARG A 79 5.79 -8.25 10.33
N MET A 80 4.94 -8.86 9.50
CA MET A 80 5.08 -10.26 9.09
C MET A 80 6.36 -10.51 8.31
N LEU A 81 6.76 -9.59 7.44
CA LEU A 81 8.02 -9.69 6.70
C LEU A 81 9.23 -9.53 7.63
N VAL A 82 9.20 -8.55 8.53
CA VAL A 82 10.30 -8.32 9.50
C VAL A 82 10.56 -9.57 10.34
N GLU A 83 9.51 -10.13 10.92
CA GLU A 83 9.63 -11.34 11.75
C GLU A 83 9.99 -12.58 10.93
N GLY A 84 9.40 -12.72 9.74
CA GLY A 84 9.64 -13.87 8.88
C GLY A 84 11.05 -13.95 8.30
N PHE A 85 11.72 -12.80 8.13
CA PHE A 85 13.11 -12.74 7.66
C PHE A 85 14.12 -12.57 8.79
N GLY A 86 13.73 -11.99 9.91
CA GLY A 86 14.64 -11.63 11.01
C GLY A 86 15.38 -10.31 10.77
N PHE A 87 14.72 -9.33 10.12
CA PHE A 87 15.29 -7.99 10.00
C PHE A 87 15.44 -7.32 11.37
N GLY A 88 16.50 -6.50 11.52
CA GLY A 88 16.73 -5.78 12.78
C GLY A 88 15.64 -4.76 13.11
N TRP A 89 14.99 -4.18 12.08
CA TRP A 89 13.87 -3.26 12.23
C TRP A 89 13.02 -3.25 10.96
N GLY A 90 11.80 -2.73 11.08
CA GLY A 90 10.97 -2.47 9.91
C GLY A 90 9.95 -1.38 10.15
N GLU A 91 9.69 -0.62 9.10
CA GLU A 91 8.75 0.50 9.15
C GLU A 91 7.89 0.54 7.88
N THR A 92 6.73 1.18 8.02
CA THR A 92 5.80 1.43 6.92
C THR A 92 5.79 2.90 6.59
N VAL A 93 5.97 3.22 5.31
CA VAL A 93 5.80 4.58 4.79
C VAL A 93 4.80 4.56 3.64
N TYR A 94 4.35 5.73 3.19
CA TYR A 94 3.29 5.83 2.19
C TYR A 94 3.69 6.75 1.04
N SER A 95 3.18 6.44 -0.14
CA SER A 95 3.42 7.27 -1.33
C SER A 95 2.54 8.51 -1.40
N GLY A 96 1.55 8.65 -0.53
CA GLY A 96 0.64 9.78 -0.43
C GLY A 96 -0.50 9.53 0.56
N VAL A 97 -1.39 10.50 0.72
CA VAL A 97 -2.65 10.47 1.50
C VAL A 97 -2.47 10.40 3.00
N THR A 98 -1.49 9.67 3.51
CA THR A 98 -1.20 9.52 4.94
C THR A 98 0.29 9.53 5.22
N PHE A 99 0.67 9.77 6.46
CA PHE A 99 2.06 9.87 6.91
C PHE A 99 2.52 8.60 7.63
N PRO A 100 3.86 8.35 7.66
CA PRO A 100 4.92 9.15 7.05
C PRO A 100 5.02 8.94 5.53
N LEU A 101 5.32 10.01 4.78
CA LEU A 101 5.63 9.92 3.35
C LEU A 101 7.03 9.32 3.13
N VAL A 102 7.28 8.81 1.91
CA VAL A 102 8.52 8.07 1.56
C VAL A 102 9.78 8.85 1.92
N GLU A 103 9.98 10.04 1.35
CA GLU A 103 11.24 10.77 1.56
C GLU A 103 11.42 11.23 3.01
N PRO A 104 10.45 11.94 3.65
CA PRO A 104 10.58 12.30 5.07
C PRO A 104 10.73 11.08 5.97
N GLY A 105 10.03 9.99 5.69
CA GLY A 105 10.14 8.74 6.44
C GLY A 105 11.55 8.15 6.35
N LEU A 106 12.10 7.98 5.15
CA LEU A 106 13.46 7.47 4.95
C LEU A 106 14.51 8.34 5.65
N ARG A 107 14.39 9.68 5.57
CA ARG A 107 15.28 10.62 6.28
C ARG A 107 15.26 10.46 7.80
N GLN A 108 14.13 10.07 8.38
CA GLN A 108 14.06 9.75 9.81
C GLN A 108 14.66 8.37 10.10
N LEU A 109 14.43 7.39 9.23
CA LEU A 109 14.87 6.02 9.43
C LEU A 109 16.39 5.85 9.30
N VAL A 110 17.07 6.65 8.47
CA VAL A 110 18.54 6.70 8.41
C VAL A 110 19.15 7.00 9.79
N LYS A 111 18.51 7.83 10.61
CA LYS A 111 18.97 8.18 11.94
C LYS A 111 19.03 7.00 12.93
N LEU A 112 18.38 5.87 12.60
CA LEU A 112 18.44 4.65 13.40
C LEU A 112 19.79 3.92 13.28
N GLY A 113 20.64 4.29 12.29
CA GLY A 113 22.00 3.80 12.16
C GLY A 113 22.13 2.37 11.60
N PHE A 114 21.13 1.87 10.89
CA PHE A 114 21.23 0.60 10.18
C PHE A 114 22.20 0.71 9.00
N GLN A 115 22.97 -0.35 8.75
CA GLN A 115 23.93 -0.38 7.63
C GLN A 115 23.24 -0.45 6.28
N ARG A 116 22.06 -1.08 6.22
CA ARG A 116 21.26 -1.23 5.00
C ARG A 116 19.80 -0.88 5.22
N ILE A 117 19.19 -0.27 4.20
CA ILE A 117 17.75 -0.04 4.12
C ILE A 117 17.22 -0.69 2.85
N VAL A 118 16.27 -1.63 2.99
CA VAL A 118 15.57 -2.26 1.87
C VAL A 118 14.20 -1.63 1.72
N VAL A 119 13.94 -0.97 0.58
CA VAL A 119 12.66 -0.31 0.28
C VAL A 119 11.84 -1.20 -0.65
N VAL A 120 10.64 -1.56 -0.22
CA VAL A 120 9.74 -2.50 -0.90
C VAL A 120 8.44 -1.81 -1.29
N PRO A 121 8.21 -1.48 -2.58
CA PRO A 121 6.92 -0.97 -3.03
C PRO A 121 5.84 -2.07 -2.98
N TYR A 122 4.87 -1.94 -2.07
CA TYR A 122 3.75 -2.88 -1.97
C TYR A 122 2.63 -2.48 -2.95
N PHE A 123 2.92 -2.64 -4.24
CA PHE A 123 2.08 -2.21 -5.37
C PHE A 123 1.88 -3.35 -6.37
N LEU A 124 0.66 -3.44 -6.93
CA LEU A 124 0.32 -4.43 -7.95
C LEU A 124 0.82 -4.04 -9.35
N PHE A 125 0.87 -2.74 -9.65
CA PHE A 125 1.17 -2.23 -10.98
C PHE A 125 2.34 -1.27 -10.97
N SER A 126 3.10 -1.26 -12.06
CA SER A 126 4.07 -0.20 -12.35
C SER A 126 3.34 1.12 -12.63
N GLY A 127 4.08 2.21 -12.58
CA GLY A 127 3.54 3.54 -12.93
C GLY A 127 4.22 4.66 -12.15
N VAL A 128 3.62 5.84 -12.23
CA VAL A 128 4.17 7.08 -11.67
C VAL A 128 4.52 6.94 -10.18
N LEU A 129 3.67 6.26 -9.40
CA LEU A 129 3.91 6.11 -7.95
C LEU A 129 5.15 5.26 -7.66
N VAL A 130 5.32 4.12 -8.34
CA VAL A 130 6.49 3.25 -8.15
C VAL A 130 7.77 3.98 -8.60
N SER A 131 7.71 4.70 -9.72
CA SER A 131 8.83 5.51 -10.20
C SER A 131 9.21 6.61 -9.20
N ARG A 132 8.22 7.27 -8.61
CA ARG A 132 8.42 8.31 -7.60
C ARG A 132 9.02 7.75 -6.30
N ILE A 133 8.55 6.59 -5.83
CA ILE A 133 9.15 5.90 -4.68
C ILE A 133 10.64 5.69 -4.92
N ARG A 134 11.01 5.20 -6.11
CA ARG A 134 12.42 5.02 -6.47
C ARG A 134 13.19 6.35 -6.46
N GLN A 135 12.65 7.39 -7.10
CA GLN A 135 13.29 8.72 -7.11
C GLN A 135 13.51 9.30 -5.71
N HIS A 136 12.53 9.14 -4.80
CA HIS A 136 12.68 9.57 -3.40
C HIS A 136 13.74 8.74 -2.68
N THR A 137 13.78 7.43 -2.90
CA THR A 137 14.80 6.53 -2.34
C THR A 137 16.18 6.92 -2.83
N ASP A 138 16.35 7.10 -4.15
CA ASP A 138 17.64 7.46 -4.75
C ASP A 138 18.15 8.81 -4.25
N ARG A 139 17.24 9.78 -4.04
CA ARG A 139 17.59 11.10 -3.48
C ARG A 139 18.10 10.99 -2.06
N VAL A 140 17.43 10.22 -1.19
CA VAL A 140 17.88 10.01 0.19
C VAL A 140 19.19 9.21 0.21
N ALA A 141 19.33 8.21 -0.66
CA ALA A 141 20.56 7.43 -0.79
C ALA A 141 21.76 8.29 -1.21
N ALA A 142 21.56 9.25 -2.12
CA ALA A 142 22.60 10.19 -2.54
C ALA A 142 23.08 11.11 -1.39
N ASP A 143 22.17 11.48 -0.49
CA ASP A 143 22.50 12.30 0.69
C ASP A 143 23.15 11.48 1.83
N HIS A 144 23.06 10.15 1.77
CA HIS A 144 23.52 9.21 2.80
C HIS A 144 24.33 8.05 2.21
N PRO A 145 25.50 8.33 1.61
CA PRO A 145 26.34 7.31 0.97
C PRO A 145 26.91 6.25 1.93
N GLU A 146 26.85 6.50 3.24
CA GLU A 146 27.24 5.56 4.29
C GLU A 146 26.22 4.43 4.50
N VAL A 147 24.98 4.56 3.97
CA VAL A 147 23.91 3.58 4.09
C VAL A 147 23.70 2.88 2.75
N ASP A 148 23.68 1.55 2.78
CA ASP A 148 23.41 0.73 1.59
C ASP A 148 21.89 0.68 1.32
N PHE A 149 21.41 1.45 0.35
CA PHE A 149 20.01 1.44 -0.04
C PHE A 149 19.74 0.44 -1.16
N LEU A 150 18.79 -0.46 -0.92
CA LEU A 150 18.29 -1.40 -1.91
C LEU A 150 16.82 -1.12 -2.23
N SER A 151 16.47 -1.10 -3.51
CA SER A 151 15.09 -0.96 -3.99
C SER A 151 14.60 -2.28 -4.54
N ALA A 152 13.69 -2.94 -3.83
CA ALA A 152 13.04 -4.16 -4.31
C ALA A 152 12.07 -3.88 -5.47
N GLY A 153 11.77 -4.92 -6.24
CA GLY A 153 10.70 -4.87 -7.22
C GLY A 153 9.32 -4.73 -6.55
N TYR A 154 8.34 -4.14 -7.27
CA TYR A 154 6.94 -4.16 -6.85
C TYR A 154 6.34 -5.56 -7.07
N LEU A 155 5.14 -5.84 -6.51
CA LEU A 155 4.51 -7.17 -6.56
C LEU A 155 4.27 -7.63 -8.02
N GLY A 156 3.67 -6.78 -8.83
CA GLY A 156 3.48 -7.02 -10.26
C GLY A 156 2.66 -8.29 -10.54
N GLN A 157 3.05 -8.97 -11.61
CA GLN A 157 2.47 -10.24 -12.03
C GLN A 157 3.18 -11.44 -11.38
N HIS A 158 3.61 -11.30 -10.12
CA HIS A 158 4.21 -12.44 -9.42
C HIS A 158 3.21 -13.61 -9.37
N PRO A 159 3.61 -14.86 -9.61
CA PRO A 159 2.69 -16.02 -9.64
C PRO A 159 1.77 -16.09 -8.43
N LEU A 160 2.28 -15.85 -7.22
CA LEU A 160 1.47 -15.86 -6.00
C LEU A 160 0.43 -14.74 -5.94
N VAL A 161 0.65 -13.60 -6.61
CA VAL A 161 -0.36 -12.55 -6.77
C VAL A 161 -1.47 -13.04 -7.69
N VAL A 162 -1.12 -13.68 -8.80
CA VAL A 162 -2.07 -14.27 -9.74
C VAL A 162 -2.89 -15.38 -9.06
N ASP A 163 -2.24 -16.23 -8.27
CA ASP A 163 -2.92 -17.27 -7.49
C ASP A 163 -3.89 -16.67 -6.48
N THR A 164 -3.52 -15.53 -5.84
CA THR A 164 -4.45 -14.83 -4.94
C THR A 164 -5.69 -14.32 -5.71
N PHE A 165 -5.53 -13.77 -6.90
CA PHE A 165 -6.68 -13.38 -7.74
C PHE A 165 -7.55 -14.58 -8.09
N LYS A 166 -6.94 -15.72 -8.45
CA LYS A 166 -7.66 -16.94 -8.72
C LYS A 166 -8.47 -17.40 -7.50
N GLU A 167 -7.87 -17.43 -6.31
CA GLU A 167 -8.58 -17.74 -5.06
C GLU A 167 -9.78 -16.80 -4.85
N ARG A 168 -9.64 -15.48 -5.12
CA ARG A 168 -10.75 -14.51 -5.00
C ARG A 168 -11.89 -14.79 -5.98
N VAL A 169 -11.59 -15.19 -7.21
CA VAL A 169 -12.61 -15.61 -8.19
C VAL A 169 -13.32 -16.88 -7.73
N GLU A 170 -12.57 -17.87 -7.24
CA GLU A 170 -13.14 -19.10 -6.72
C GLU A 170 -14.02 -18.86 -5.48
N ASP A 171 -13.62 -17.94 -4.59
CA ASP A 171 -14.43 -17.52 -3.43
C ASP A 171 -15.77 -16.94 -3.88
N VAL A 172 -15.77 -16.04 -4.88
CA VAL A 172 -16.99 -15.46 -5.47
C VAL A 172 -17.90 -16.56 -6.04
N LEU A 173 -17.33 -17.51 -6.81
CA LEU A 173 -18.10 -18.62 -7.40
C LEU A 173 -18.73 -19.54 -6.35
N ARG A 174 -18.14 -19.61 -5.14
CA ARG A 174 -18.69 -20.35 -4.00
C ARG A 174 -19.66 -19.54 -3.15
N GLY A 175 -19.84 -18.24 -3.47
CA GLY A 175 -20.68 -17.32 -2.70
C GLY A 175 -19.99 -16.71 -1.47
N ASP A 176 -18.70 -16.85 -1.33
CA ASP A 176 -17.91 -16.22 -0.25
C ASP A 176 -17.36 -14.86 -0.71
N THR A 177 -18.20 -13.83 -0.58
CA THR A 177 -17.90 -12.46 -1.02
C THR A 177 -17.73 -11.48 0.15
N ALA A 178 -17.61 -11.99 1.39
CA ALA A 178 -17.55 -11.16 2.58
C ALA A 178 -16.27 -10.32 2.65
N MET A 179 -16.41 -9.00 2.49
CA MET A 179 -15.33 -8.04 2.73
C MET A 179 -15.02 -7.93 4.23
N ASN A 180 -13.74 -7.76 4.57
CA ASN A 180 -13.36 -7.42 5.93
C ASN A 180 -13.65 -5.94 6.22
N CYS A 181 -14.82 -5.65 6.78
CA CYS A 181 -15.27 -4.31 7.13
C CYS A 181 -15.35 -4.07 8.65
N SER A 182 -14.80 -4.94 9.46
CA SER A 182 -14.92 -4.87 10.93
C SER A 182 -14.31 -3.60 11.53
N LEU A 183 -13.27 -3.04 10.93
CA LEU A 183 -12.60 -1.80 11.36
C LEU A 183 -12.75 -0.65 10.35
N CYS A 184 -13.71 -0.74 9.42
CA CYS A 184 -13.97 0.32 8.47
C CYS A 184 -14.56 1.54 9.18
N LYS A 185 -13.90 2.70 9.15
CA LYS A 185 -14.34 3.93 9.82
C LYS A 185 -15.72 4.43 9.40
N TYR A 186 -16.19 4.05 8.21
CA TYR A 186 -17.54 4.39 7.73
C TYR A 186 -18.64 3.45 8.24
N ARG A 187 -18.27 2.35 8.93
CA ARG A 187 -19.20 1.33 9.43
C ARG A 187 -19.05 1.06 10.92
N ALA A 188 -17.87 1.28 11.49
CA ALA A 188 -17.57 1.04 12.88
C ALA A 188 -17.00 2.31 13.54
N GLN A 189 -17.20 2.45 14.86
CA GLN A 189 -16.60 3.54 15.62
C GLN A 189 -15.11 3.27 15.82
N VAL A 190 -14.28 3.81 14.92
CA VAL A 190 -12.83 3.73 14.99
C VAL A 190 -12.33 4.98 15.72
N LEU A 191 -11.40 4.79 16.66
CA LEU A 191 -10.82 5.86 17.47
C LEU A 191 -10.35 7.04 16.61
N GLY A 192 -10.86 8.24 16.90
CA GLY A 192 -10.55 9.48 16.16
C GLY A 192 -11.34 9.67 14.85
N PHE A 193 -12.20 8.71 14.48
CA PHE A 193 -13.04 8.74 13.27
C PHE A 193 -14.52 8.44 13.59
N GLU A 194 -14.93 8.57 14.84
CA GLU A 194 -16.25 8.20 15.31
C GLU A 194 -17.38 8.92 14.58
N GLN A 195 -17.11 10.14 14.10
CA GLN A 195 -18.06 10.94 13.35
C GLN A 195 -18.19 10.55 11.88
N ASP A 196 -17.32 9.68 11.38
CA ASP A 196 -17.33 9.26 9.98
C ASP A 196 -18.31 8.11 9.69
N VAL A 197 -18.83 7.48 10.75
CA VAL A 197 -19.81 6.38 10.62
C VAL A 197 -21.05 6.86 9.89
N GLY A 198 -21.39 6.17 8.78
CA GLY A 198 -22.52 6.50 7.92
C GLY A 198 -22.29 7.64 6.92
N ARG A 199 -21.12 8.30 6.94
CA ARG A 199 -20.80 9.30 5.94
C ARG A 199 -20.52 8.68 4.57
N ALA A 200 -20.82 9.43 3.51
CA ALA A 200 -20.33 9.10 2.18
C ALA A 200 -18.81 9.22 2.14
N GLN A 201 -18.17 8.29 1.46
CA GLN A 201 -16.73 8.35 1.26
C GLN A 201 -16.40 9.46 0.25
N GLU A 202 -15.56 10.40 0.65
CA GLU A 202 -15.04 11.42 -0.25
C GLU A 202 -13.84 10.86 -1.03
N SER A 203 -13.76 11.19 -2.31
CA SER A 203 -12.62 10.81 -3.15
C SER A 203 -11.42 11.68 -2.82
N HIS A 204 -10.29 11.06 -2.47
CA HIS A 204 -9.06 11.75 -2.07
C HIS A 204 -7.92 11.61 -3.07
N HIS A 205 -8.23 11.55 -4.37
CA HIS A 205 -7.19 11.40 -5.41
C HIS A 205 -6.27 12.63 -5.54
N HIS A 206 -6.66 13.78 -4.99
CA HIS A 206 -5.85 15.02 -4.98
C HIS A 206 -4.66 14.97 -4.01
N HIS A 207 -4.67 14.07 -3.04
CA HIS A 207 -3.58 13.92 -2.06
C HIS A 207 -2.37 13.15 -2.59
N VAL A 208 -2.37 12.79 -3.86
CA VAL A 208 -1.20 12.19 -4.52
C VAL A 208 -0.35 13.32 -5.06
N GLU A 209 0.84 13.52 -4.49
CA GLU A 209 1.81 14.52 -4.96
C GLU A 209 1.94 14.53 -6.49
N GLY A 210 1.79 15.70 -7.11
CA GLY A 210 1.94 15.90 -8.56
C GLY A 210 0.73 15.52 -9.42
N LEU A 211 -0.42 15.13 -8.87
CA LEU A 211 -1.67 14.96 -9.61
C LEU A 211 -2.59 16.17 -9.50
N ALA A 212 -2.35 17.08 -8.55
CA ALA A 212 -3.22 18.23 -8.30
C ALA A 212 -3.34 19.19 -9.50
N GLU A 213 -2.29 19.31 -10.34
CA GLU A 213 -2.26 20.20 -11.49
C GLU A 213 -2.89 19.62 -12.76
N SER A 214 -3.14 18.31 -12.82
CA SER A 214 -3.66 17.62 -14.01
C SER A 214 -4.86 16.71 -13.72
N CYS A 215 -5.50 16.84 -12.58
CA CYS A 215 -6.62 15.98 -12.20
C CYS A 215 -7.89 16.34 -12.97
N THR A 216 -8.24 15.52 -13.95
CA THR A 216 -9.49 15.62 -14.75
C THR A 216 -10.63 14.76 -14.18
N LEU A 217 -10.43 14.13 -13.03
CA LEU A 217 -11.37 13.15 -12.46
C LEU A 217 -12.45 13.75 -11.54
N CYS A 218 -12.40 15.06 -11.27
CA CYS A 218 -13.44 15.75 -10.52
C CYS A 218 -14.42 16.43 -11.46
N GLU A 219 -15.70 16.07 -11.33
CA GLU A 219 -16.81 16.79 -11.98
C GLU A 219 -17.08 18.16 -11.36
N ARG A 220 -16.37 18.55 -10.31
CA ARG A 220 -16.50 19.84 -9.60
C ARG A 220 -15.16 20.56 -9.59
N GLU A 221 -15.21 21.90 -9.68
CA GLU A 221 -14.02 22.73 -9.48
C GLU A 221 -13.33 22.38 -8.16
N CYS A 222 -12.04 22.10 -8.25
CA CYS A 222 -11.22 21.81 -7.08
C CYS A 222 -11.14 23.06 -6.19
N THR A 223 -11.81 23.06 -5.06
CA THR A 223 -11.82 24.18 -4.11
C THR A 223 -10.54 24.28 -3.29
N GLY A 224 -9.53 23.44 -3.54
CA GLY A 224 -8.29 23.40 -2.74
C GLY A 224 -8.47 22.90 -1.31
N ALA A 225 -9.69 22.52 -0.90
CA ALA A 225 -9.98 22.04 0.45
C ALA A 225 -9.33 20.71 0.81
N CYS A 226 -8.63 20.10 -0.16
CA CYS A 226 -7.91 18.84 -0.03
C CYS A 226 -6.41 19.03 0.24
N GLN A 227 -5.92 20.24 0.42
CA GLN A 227 -4.53 20.47 0.84
C GLN A 227 -4.41 20.32 2.36
N PRO A 228 -3.33 19.66 2.86
CA PRO A 228 -3.11 19.43 4.28
C PRO A 228 -2.91 20.74 5.06
#